data_82c9477aad0d375b82e90a538c9d7c3f
#
_entry.id   82c9477aad0d375b82e90a538c9d7c3f
#
_cell.length_a   1.000
_cell.length_b   1.000
_cell.length_c   1.000
_cell.angle_alpha   90.00
_cell.angle_beta   90.00
_cell.angle_gamma   90.00
#
_symmetry.space_group_name_H-M   'P 1'
#
loop_
_entity.id
_entity.type
_entity.pdbx_description
1 polymer ?
#
loop_
_entity_poly.entity_id
_entity_poly.type
_entity_poly.pdbx_seq_one_letter_code
_entity_poly.pdbx_strand_id
1 'polypeptide(L)'
;AALCFIETYNGIEDNKLFQRLDGIYFNSDFNYEAQNSNILRTYMRAKGVIFQSQFNKELTFKYFGEHKNYTIIHNGADTELIEGIEPSNNDTINKFDTVWSCAASWRPHKRLKDNVNYFLEHQGSNDCLVIAGKPDYYVKEPNIFYVGELGYNRLISLYKRSKFFLHLAWLDHCPNVVVDARASGCQIICSDAGGTKEI
;
A
#
# COMPACT_ATOMS: atom_id res chain seq x y z
N ALA A 1 -27.78 9.06 2.96
CA ALA A 1 -26.80 8.00 3.02
C ALA A 1 -25.56 8.50 3.76
N ALA A 2 -24.90 7.63 4.52
CA ALA A 2 -23.67 7.89 5.21
C ALA A 2 -22.63 6.85 4.77
N LEU A 3 -21.43 7.31 4.42
CA LEU A 3 -20.28 6.47 4.15
C LEU A 3 -19.36 6.49 5.37
N CYS A 4 -19.07 5.33 5.93
CA CYS A 4 -18.04 5.20 6.96
C CYS A 4 -16.81 4.48 6.41
N PHE A 5 -15.65 4.87 6.89
CA PHE A 5 -14.39 4.20 6.60
C PHE A 5 -14.07 3.26 7.75
N ILE A 6 -13.82 1.99 7.42
CA ILE A 6 -13.50 0.89 8.32
C ILE A 6 -14.67 0.56 9.27
N GLU A 7 -14.99 1.43 10.22
CA GLU A 7 -15.99 1.15 11.25
C GLU A 7 -16.68 2.42 11.75
N THR A 8 -17.83 2.26 12.41
CA THR A 8 -18.52 3.36 13.08
C THR A 8 -19.07 2.92 14.45
N TYR A 9 -18.98 3.82 15.41
CA TYR A 9 -19.54 3.68 16.77
C TYR A 9 -20.87 4.39 16.93
N ASN A 10 -21.25 5.23 15.98
CA ASN A 10 -22.43 6.09 16.06
C ASN A 10 -23.71 5.41 15.57
N GLY A 11 -24.84 5.86 16.09
CA GLY A 11 -26.17 5.37 15.73
C GLY A 11 -26.68 5.85 14.36
N ILE A 12 -25.94 5.52 13.29
CA ILE A 12 -26.41 5.70 11.92
C ILE A 12 -27.45 4.63 11.63
N GLU A 13 -28.60 5.03 11.02
CA GLU A 13 -29.61 4.09 10.57
C GLU A 13 -29.03 3.11 9.54
N ASP A 14 -29.27 1.82 9.73
CA ASP A 14 -28.70 0.75 8.91
C ASP A 14 -29.01 0.89 7.42
N ASN A 15 -30.21 1.35 7.07
CA ASN A 15 -30.63 1.57 5.69
C ASN A 15 -29.94 2.74 4.97
N LYS A 16 -29.13 3.52 5.71
CA LYS A 16 -28.38 4.68 5.21
C LYS A 16 -26.88 4.49 5.29
N LEU A 17 -26.40 3.42 5.95
CA LEU A 17 -25.00 3.15 6.21
C LEU A 17 -24.38 2.39 5.05
N PHE A 18 -23.26 2.92 4.52
CA PHE A 18 -22.34 2.23 3.61
C PHE A 18 -20.97 2.16 4.26
N GLN A 19 -20.31 1.02 4.18
CA GLN A 19 -18.98 0.81 4.72
C GLN A 19 -17.97 0.71 3.59
N ARG A 20 -16.90 1.51 3.66
CA ARG A 20 -15.69 1.29 2.87
C ARG A 20 -14.67 0.58 3.74
N LEU A 21 -14.36 -0.65 3.37
CA LEU A 21 -13.53 -1.53 4.17
C LEU A 21 -12.11 -1.58 3.61
N ASP A 22 -11.16 -1.09 4.39
CA ASP A 22 -9.74 -1.00 4.00
C ASP A 22 -8.98 -2.31 4.29
N GLY A 23 -9.59 -3.22 5.05
CA GLY A 23 -9.06 -4.51 5.41
C GLY A 23 -9.65 -5.00 6.73
N ILE A 24 -9.29 -6.22 7.10
CA ILE A 24 -9.63 -6.84 8.38
C ILE A 24 -8.36 -7.38 9.02
N TYR A 25 -8.38 -7.56 10.34
CA TYR A 25 -7.32 -8.23 11.07
C TYR A 25 -7.48 -9.76 10.95
N PHE A 26 -6.38 -10.47 10.74
CA PHE A 26 -6.37 -11.93 10.61
C PHE A 26 -5.06 -12.57 11.12
N ASN A 27 -4.18 -11.79 11.73
CA ASN A 27 -2.93 -12.30 12.29
C ASN A 27 -3.21 -13.02 13.60
N SER A 28 -2.93 -14.32 13.66
CA SER A 28 -3.14 -15.18 14.81
C SER A 28 -2.23 -14.88 16.02
N ASP A 29 -1.18 -14.06 15.82
CA ASP A 29 -0.35 -13.59 16.95
C ASP A 29 -1.07 -12.58 17.85
N PHE A 30 -2.22 -12.08 17.38
CA PHE A 30 -3.06 -11.12 18.10
C PHE A 30 -4.49 -11.64 18.22
N ASN A 31 -5.25 -11.08 19.17
CA ASN A 31 -6.68 -11.33 19.24
C ASN A 31 -7.41 -10.58 18.12
N TYR A 32 -7.30 -11.10 16.90
CA TYR A 32 -7.90 -10.47 15.72
C TYR A 32 -9.43 -10.46 15.75
N GLU A 33 -10.07 -11.38 16.48
CA GLU A 33 -11.52 -11.38 16.66
C GLU A 33 -11.98 -10.16 17.45
N ALA A 34 -11.29 -9.85 18.56
CA ALA A 34 -11.57 -8.63 19.32
C ALA A 34 -11.29 -7.36 18.50
N GLN A 35 -10.19 -7.33 17.74
CA GLN A 35 -9.86 -6.21 16.85
C GLN A 35 -10.92 -6.00 15.75
N ASN A 36 -11.48 -7.08 15.23
CA ASN A 36 -12.51 -7.05 14.20
C ASN A 36 -13.94 -6.81 14.74
N SER A 37 -14.18 -6.86 16.03
CA SER A 37 -15.54 -6.91 16.60
C SER A 37 -16.43 -5.76 16.16
N ASN A 38 -15.91 -4.51 16.16
CA ASN A 38 -16.67 -3.35 15.74
C ASN A 38 -16.72 -3.19 14.20
N ILE A 39 -15.66 -3.63 13.51
CA ILE A 39 -15.64 -3.69 12.04
C ILE A 39 -16.74 -4.65 11.56
N LEU A 40 -16.81 -5.84 12.14
CA LEU A 40 -17.84 -6.85 11.84
C LEU A 40 -19.25 -6.32 12.16
N ARG A 41 -19.44 -5.69 13.32
CA ARG A 41 -20.72 -5.07 13.67
C ARG A 41 -21.16 -4.03 12.64
N THR A 42 -20.23 -3.21 12.16
CA THR A 42 -20.50 -2.22 11.12
C THR A 42 -20.84 -2.91 9.79
N TYR A 43 -20.07 -3.94 9.43
CA TYR A 43 -20.27 -4.75 8.23
C TYR A 43 -21.66 -5.37 8.16
N MET A 44 -22.11 -6.00 9.24
CA MET A 44 -23.42 -6.66 9.32
C MET A 44 -24.61 -5.68 9.23
N ARG A 45 -24.41 -4.43 9.61
CA ARG A 45 -25.42 -3.36 9.57
C ARG A 45 -25.42 -2.57 8.27
N ALA A 46 -24.31 -2.59 7.55
CA ALA A 46 -24.18 -1.79 6.32
C ALA A 46 -25.17 -2.23 5.26
N LYS A 47 -25.83 -1.27 4.60
CA LYS A 47 -26.65 -1.50 3.42
C LYS A 47 -25.84 -1.97 2.22
N GLY A 48 -24.57 -1.56 2.16
CA GLY A 48 -23.63 -1.98 1.13
C GLY A 48 -22.20 -1.78 1.58
N VAL A 49 -21.28 -2.57 1.00
CA VAL A 49 -19.87 -2.57 1.33
C VAL A 49 -19.04 -2.29 0.08
N ILE A 50 -18.05 -1.42 0.21
CA ILE A 50 -17.05 -1.10 -0.81
C ILE A 50 -15.72 -1.73 -0.38
N PHE A 51 -15.22 -2.67 -1.16
CA PHE A 51 -13.91 -3.28 -0.97
C PHE A 51 -12.86 -2.58 -1.83
N GLN A 52 -11.60 -2.56 -1.38
CA GLN A 52 -10.50 -1.93 -2.13
C GLN A 52 -9.89 -2.85 -3.20
N SER A 53 -10.13 -4.15 -3.10
CA SER A 53 -9.61 -5.15 -4.03
C SER A 53 -10.43 -6.43 -3.98
N GLN A 54 -10.27 -7.28 -4.97
CA GLN A 54 -10.84 -8.62 -4.97
C GLN A 54 -10.30 -9.44 -3.78
N PHE A 55 -9.00 -9.33 -3.53
CA PHE A 55 -8.37 -9.96 -2.36
C PHE A 55 -9.02 -9.52 -1.04
N ASN A 56 -9.25 -8.21 -0.86
CA ASN A 56 -9.94 -7.68 0.32
C ASN A 56 -11.34 -8.31 0.48
N LYS A 57 -12.11 -8.36 -0.59
CA LYS A 57 -13.44 -8.98 -0.59
C LYS A 57 -13.37 -10.45 -0.18
N GLU A 58 -12.51 -11.23 -0.80
CA GLU A 58 -12.40 -12.68 -0.55
C GLU A 58 -11.96 -12.97 0.88
N LEU A 59 -10.99 -12.22 1.39
CA LEU A 59 -10.54 -12.34 2.77
C LEU A 59 -11.68 -11.99 3.75
N THR A 60 -12.40 -10.89 3.50
CA THR A 60 -13.53 -10.48 4.35
C THR A 60 -14.66 -11.52 4.30
N PHE A 61 -15.00 -12.04 3.15
CA PHE A 61 -16.04 -13.07 3.02
C PHE A 61 -15.66 -14.34 3.78
N LYS A 62 -14.39 -14.72 3.77
CA LYS A 62 -13.89 -15.87 4.51
C LYS A 62 -14.09 -15.75 6.03
N TYR A 63 -13.94 -14.54 6.60
CA TYR A 63 -13.99 -14.31 8.04
C TYR A 63 -15.34 -13.77 8.53
N PHE A 64 -16.03 -12.95 7.73
CA PHE A 64 -17.26 -12.27 8.11
C PHE A 64 -18.51 -12.86 7.44
N GLY A 65 -18.33 -13.70 6.41
CA GLY A 65 -19.39 -14.17 5.56
C GLY A 65 -19.70 -13.24 4.39
N GLU A 66 -20.49 -13.71 3.44
CA GLU A 66 -20.84 -12.95 2.23
C GLU A 66 -21.79 -11.79 2.52
N HIS A 67 -21.55 -10.66 1.89
CA HIS A 67 -22.45 -9.50 1.91
C HIS A 67 -23.23 -9.42 0.59
N LYS A 68 -24.56 -9.26 0.66
CA LYS A 68 -25.44 -9.28 -0.53
C LYS A 68 -25.20 -8.09 -1.47
N ASN A 69 -24.88 -6.92 -0.90
CA ASN A 69 -24.65 -5.69 -1.66
C ASN A 69 -23.20 -5.26 -1.48
N TYR A 70 -22.41 -5.39 -2.50
CA TYR A 70 -21.02 -4.94 -2.48
C TYR A 70 -20.56 -4.46 -3.84
N THR A 71 -19.47 -3.72 -3.84
CA THR A 71 -18.71 -3.37 -5.03
C THR A 71 -17.22 -3.32 -4.70
N ILE A 72 -16.38 -3.36 -5.72
CA ILE A 72 -14.92 -3.18 -5.59
C ILE A 72 -14.55 -1.85 -6.24
N ILE A 73 -13.90 -0.99 -5.47
CA ILE A 73 -13.37 0.29 -5.94
C ILE A 73 -11.95 0.40 -5.39
N HIS A 74 -10.97 0.25 -6.27
CA HIS A 74 -9.56 0.40 -5.91
C HIS A 74 -9.26 1.83 -5.41
N ASN A 75 -8.17 1.99 -4.68
CA ASN A 75 -7.67 3.32 -4.36
C ASN A 75 -7.23 4.03 -5.64
N GLY A 76 -7.45 5.33 -5.68
CA GLY A 76 -6.99 6.20 -6.76
C GLY A 76 -5.83 7.08 -6.31
N ALA A 77 -5.13 7.66 -7.28
CA ALA A 77 -4.15 8.72 -7.07
C ALA A 77 -4.68 10.07 -7.58
N ASP A 78 -4.24 11.15 -6.98
CA ASP A 78 -4.49 12.51 -7.46
C ASP A 78 -3.52 12.82 -8.61
N THR A 79 -3.94 12.51 -9.84
CA THR A 79 -3.10 12.65 -11.03
C THR A 79 -2.75 14.10 -11.34
N GLU A 80 -3.65 15.06 -11.08
CA GLU A 80 -3.39 16.49 -11.28
C GLU A 80 -2.29 16.98 -10.34
N LEU A 81 -2.37 16.59 -9.06
CA LEU A 81 -1.33 16.91 -8.09
C LEU A 81 0.00 16.25 -8.45
N ILE A 82 -0.03 14.98 -8.86
CA ILE A 82 1.17 14.24 -9.27
C ILE A 82 1.82 14.91 -10.49
N GLU A 83 1.06 15.30 -11.49
CA GLU A 83 1.57 15.98 -12.70
C GLU A 83 2.33 17.26 -12.35
N GLY A 84 1.85 18.04 -11.38
CA GLY A 84 2.46 19.30 -10.96
C GLY A 84 3.76 19.15 -10.14
N ILE A 85 4.17 17.93 -9.77
CA ILE A 85 5.39 17.69 -8.97
C ILE A 85 6.55 17.31 -9.90
N GLU A 86 7.67 18.02 -9.78
CA GLU A 86 8.89 17.72 -10.55
C GLU A 86 9.60 16.46 -10.04
N PRO A 87 10.26 15.67 -10.92
CA PRO A 87 11.13 14.58 -10.52
C PRO A 87 12.25 15.04 -9.58
N SER A 88 12.68 14.16 -8.68
CA SER A 88 13.76 14.46 -7.75
C SER A 88 15.05 14.77 -8.49
N ASN A 89 15.62 15.94 -8.19
CA ASN A 89 16.93 16.37 -8.67
C ASN A 89 17.94 16.31 -7.53
N ASN A 90 18.33 15.10 -7.12
CA ASN A 90 19.29 14.85 -6.05
C ASN A 90 20.62 14.33 -6.63
N ASP A 91 21.71 15.06 -6.42
CA ASP A 91 23.03 14.75 -6.99
C ASP A 91 23.52 13.35 -6.65
N THR A 92 23.12 12.80 -5.51
CA THR A 92 23.53 11.44 -5.10
C THR A 92 22.89 10.38 -5.99
N ILE A 93 21.59 10.48 -6.24
CA ILE A 93 20.86 9.49 -7.05
C ILE A 93 20.95 9.77 -8.56
N ASN A 94 21.28 11.00 -8.94
CA ASN A 94 21.44 11.37 -10.35
C ASN A 94 22.69 10.76 -11.02
N LYS A 95 23.61 10.21 -10.22
CA LYS A 95 24.80 9.47 -10.70
C LYS A 95 24.46 8.09 -11.25
N PHE A 96 23.26 7.60 -10.95
CA PHE A 96 22.81 6.27 -11.35
C PHE A 96 21.87 6.35 -12.57
N ASP A 97 22.04 5.40 -13.47
CA ASP A 97 21.23 5.34 -14.70
C ASP A 97 19.79 4.91 -14.35
N THR A 98 19.66 3.93 -13.45
CA THR A 98 18.36 3.44 -13.00
C THR A 98 18.18 3.61 -11.51
N VAL A 99 17.10 4.29 -11.12
CA VAL A 99 16.68 4.40 -9.72
C VAL A 99 15.53 3.43 -9.48
N TRP A 100 15.71 2.58 -8.48
CA TRP A 100 14.67 1.75 -7.88
C TRP A 100 14.23 2.43 -6.59
N SER A 101 12.98 2.30 -6.23
CA SER A 101 12.46 2.82 -4.96
C SER A 101 11.55 1.84 -4.26
N CYS A 102 11.45 1.95 -2.95
CA CYS A 102 10.42 1.33 -2.14
C CYS A 102 10.06 2.23 -0.95
N ALA A 103 8.80 2.17 -0.52
CA ALA A 103 8.31 3.01 0.56
C ALA A 103 7.23 2.29 1.36
N ALA A 104 7.34 2.33 2.69
CA ALA A 104 6.32 1.82 3.60
C ALA A 104 6.49 2.37 5.02
N SER A 105 5.44 2.25 5.83
CA SER A 105 5.58 2.11 7.28
C SER A 105 6.11 0.70 7.53
N TRP A 106 7.43 0.57 7.67
CA TRP A 106 8.09 -0.74 7.70
C TRP A 106 7.66 -1.56 8.91
N ARG A 107 6.98 -2.65 8.63
CA ARG A 107 6.53 -3.69 9.56
C ARG A 107 6.92 -5.04 8.95
N PRO A 108 6.97 -6.15 9.71
CA PRO A 108 7.41 -7.45 9.19
C PRO A 108 6.75 -7.88 7.87
N HIS A 109 5.42 -7.69 7.75
CA HIS A 109 4.68 -8.05 6.54
C HIS A 109 5.00 -7.18 5.30
N LYS A 110 5.64 -6.01 5.48
CA LYS A 110 6.13 -5.17 4.36
C LYS A 110 7.44 -5.68 3.77
N ARG A 111 8.12 -6.63 4.44
CA ARG A 111 9.21 -7.44 3.91
C ARG A 111 10.35 -6.62 3.32
N LEU A 112 10.87 -5.63 4.10
CA LEU A 112 11.97 -4.79 3.63
C LEU A 112 13.18 -5.61 3.16
N LYS A 113 13.56 -6.65 3.92
CA LYS A 113 14.68 -7.51 3.58
C LYS A 113 14.51 -8.17 2.20
N ASP A 114 13.30 -8.63 1.88
CA ASP A 114 13.02 -9.25 0.58
C ASP A 114 13.06 -8.22 -0.55
N ASN A 115 12.58 -6.98 -0.32
CA ASN A 115 12.73 -5.91 -1.30
C ASN A 115 14.21 -5.60 -1.59
N VAL A 116 15.05 -5.53 -0.55
CA VAL A 116 16.49 -5.30 -0.69
C VAL A 116 17.16 -6.46 -1.42
N ASN A 117 16.89 -7.71 -1.02
CA ASN A 117 17.45 -8.90 -1.66
C ASN A 117 17.07 -8.96 -3.14
N TYR A 118 15.80 -8.71 -3.46
CA TYR A 118 15.34 -8.68 -4.86
C TYR A 118 16.10 -7.63 -5.68
N PHE A 119 16.30 -6.43 -5.15
CA PHE A 119 17.11 -5.41 -5.81
C PHE A 119 18.53 -5.91 -6.05
N LEU A 120 19.20 -6.44 -5.02
CA LEU A 120 20.60 -6.92 -5.12
C LEU A 120 20.76 -8.04 -6.15
N GLU A 121 19.75 -8.89 -6.31
CA GLU A 121 19.75 -9.99 -7.28
C GLU A 121 19.48 -9.55 -8.72
N HIS A 122 18.79 -8.40 -8.93
CA HIS A 122 18.29 -7.98 -10.24
C HIS A 122 18.83 -6.63 -10.72
N GLN A 123 19.65 -5.95 -9.91
CA GLN A 123 20.21 -4.65 -10.26
C GLN A 123 21.18 -4.72 -11.45
N GLY A 124 21.20 -3.70 -12.28
CA GLY A 124 22.23 -3.46 -13.26
C GLY A 124 23.50 -2.86 -12.64
N SER A 125 24.55 -2.70 -13.44
CA SER A 125 25.86 -2.22 -12.98
C SER A 125 25.84 -0.78 -12.45
N ASN A 126 24.87 0.03 -12.83
CA ASN A 126 24.75 1.45 -12.41
C ASN A 126 23.32 1.76 -11.90
N ASP A 127 22.78 0.84 -11.10
CA ASP A 127 21.47 0.99 -10.46
C ASP A 127 21.62 1.35 -8.99
N CYS A 128 20.64 2.08 -8.44
CA CYS A 128 20.53 2.29 -7.00
C CYS A 128 19.11 2.02 -6.48
N LEU A 129 19.03 1.72 -5.18
CA LEU A 129 17.77 1.59 -4.44
C LEU A 129 17.62 2.71 -3.44
N VAL A 130 16.49 3.41 -3.47
CA VAL A 130 16.11 4.43 -2.49
C VAL A 130 14.96 3.91 -1.63
N ILE A 131 15.17 3.85 -0.32
CA ILE A 131 14.23 3.31 0.66
C ILE A 131 13.67 4.45 1.49
N ALA A 132 12.37 4.70 1.38
CA ALA A 132 11.65 5.68 2.19
C ALA A 132 10.91 5.01 3.37
N GLY A 133 10.74 5.74 4.46
CA GLY A 133 10.19 5.27 5.73
C GLY A 133 11.26 5.09 6.80
N LYS A 134 10.86 4.60 7.97
CA LYS A 134 11.75 4.29 9.10
C LYS A 134 11.88 2.78 9.28
N PRO A 135 12.87 2.14 8.65
CA PRO A 135 13.11 0.72 8.83
C PRO A 135 13.84 0.43 10.14
N ASP A 136 13.68 -0.78 10.64
CA ASP A 136 14.45 -1.37 11.74
C ASP A 136 15.63 -2.21 11.25
N TYR A 137 15.78 -2.35 9.93
CA TYR A 137 16.79 -3.15 9.25
C TYR A 137 17.53 -2.31 8.22
N TYR A 138 18.87 -2.38 8.23
CA TYR A 138 19.73 -1.62 7.33
C TYR A 138 20.80 -2.53 6.71
N VAL A 139 20.97 -2.41 5.40
CA VAL A 139 22.07 -3.01 4.64
C VAL A 139 23.01 -1.90 4.22
N LYS A 140 24.31 -2.09 4.41
CA LYS A 140 25.34 -1.13 4.04
C LYS A 140 25.92 -1.49 2.66
N GLU A 141 25.23 -1.06 1.62
CA GLU A 141 25.72 -1.15 0.25
C GLU A 141 25.88 0.26 -0.33
N PRO A 142 26.87 0.48 -1.20
CA PRO A 142 27.20 1.82 -1.71
C PRO A 142 26.09 2.45 -2.56
N ASN A 143 25.17 1.65 -3.06
CA ASN A 143 24.08 2.05 -3.93
C ASN A 143 22.69 1.84 -3.29
N ILE A 144 22.61 1.66 -1.97
CA ILE A 144 21.36 1.62 -1.22
C ILE A 144 21.28 2.84 -0.30
N PHE A 145 20.24 3.65 -0.48
CA PHE A 145 20.04 4.91 0.24
C PHE A 145 18.77 4.89 1.08
N TYR A 146 18.89 5.20 2.36
CA TYR A 146 17.79 5.33 3.30
C TYR A 146 17.49 6.81 3.51
N VAL A 147 16.31 7.26 3.08
CA VAL A 147 15.94 8.68 3.08
C VAL A 147 14.98 9.08 4.21
N GLY A 148 14.62 8.11 5.06
CA GLY A 148 13.70 8.35 6.16
C GLY A 148 12.25 8.56 5.68
N GLU A 149 11.42 9.14 6.54
CA GLU A 149 10.04 9.48 6.19
C GLU A 149 10.02 10.71 5.29
N LEU A 150 9.32 10.60 4.18
CA LEU A 150 9.12 11.68 3.22
C LEU A 150 7.67 12.18 3.29
N GLY A 151 7.47 13.49 3.21
CA GLY A 151 6.17 14.07 2.92
C GLY A 151 5.73 13.73 1.49
N TYR A 152 4.41 13.79 1.23
CA TYR A 152 3.80 13.34 -0.02
C TYR A 152 4.52 13.87 -1.27
N ASN A 153 4.71 15.18 -1.40
CA ASN A 153 5.34 15.77 -2.59
C ASN A 153 6.76 15.25 -2.84
N ARG A 154 7.55 15.04 -1.77
CA ARG A 154 8.90 14.48 -1.89
C ARG A 154 8.88 13.00 -2.28
N LEU A 155 7.88 12.27 -1.81
CA LEU A 155 7.69 10.86 -2.16
C LEU A 155 7.33 10.72 -3.65
N ILE A 156 6.39 11.53 -4.14
CA ILE A 156 6.02 11.59 -5.56
C ILE A 156 7.22 12.02 -6.42
N SER A 157 7.97 13.02 -5.98
CA SER A 157 9.19 13.48 -6.66
C SER A 157 10.22 12.34 -6.79
N LEU A 158 10.39 11.51 -5.76
CA LEU A 158 11.21 10.30 -5.81
C LEU A 158 10.64 9.27 -6.81
N TYR A 159 9.33 9.02 -6.79
CA TYR A 159 8.70 8.07 -7.71
C TYR A 159 8.87 8.50 -9.17
N LYS A 160 8.68 9.77 -9.50
CA LYS A 160 8.91 10.31 -10.85
C LYS A 160 10.36 10.15 -11.33
N ARG A 161 11.33 10.08 -10.43
CA ARG A 161 12.73 9.79 -10.78
C ARG A 161 13.00 8.29 -10.89
N SER A 162 12.14 7.46 -10.29
CA SER A 162 12.34 6.00 -10.21
C SER A 162 11.77 5.30 -11.44
N LYS A 163 12.54 4.37 -11.99
CA LYS A 163 12.07 3.47 -13.04
C LYS A 163 11.24 2.31 -12.45
N PHE A 164 11.69 1.76 -11.32
CA PHE A 164 11.05 0.63 -10.67
C PHE A 164 10.61 0.99 -9.25
N PHE A 165 9.45 0.48 -8.86
CA PHE A 165 8.97 0.52 -7.48
C PHE A 165 8.77 -0.89 -6.96
N LEU A 166 9.49 -1.24 -5.88
CA LEU A 166 9.42 -2.54 -5.23
C LEU A 166 8.37 -2.53 -4.12
N HIS A 167 7.45 -3.49 -4.14
CA HIS A 167 6.46 -3.69 -3.08
C HIS A 167 6.20 -5.18 -2.87
N LEU A 168 7.17 -5.88 -2.29
CA LEU A 168 7.06 -7.32 -2.00
C LEU A 168 6.32 -7.60 -0.69
N ALA A 169 5.45 -6.67 -0.26
CA ALA A 169 4.64 -6.85 0.92
C ALA A 169 3.77 -8.10 0.83
N TRP A 170 3.55 -8.73 1.97
CA TRP A 170 2.70 -9.90 2.06
C TRP A 170 1.29 -9.48 2.48
N LEU A 171 0.29 -9.90 1.71
CA LEU A 171 -1.14 -9.74 2.01
C LEU A 171 -1.60 -8.26 2.19
N ASP A 172 -1.02 -7.34 1.44
CA ASP A 172 -1.53 -5.97 1.38
C ASP A 172 -2.85 -5.91 0.58
N HIS A 173 -3.78 -5.07 0.99
CA HIS A 173 -5.12 -5.04 0.37
C HIS A 173 -5.16 -4.18 -0.90
N CYS A 174 -4.73 -2.92 -0.82
CA CYS A 174 -4.62 -1.98 -1.94
C CYS A 174 -3.73 -0.81 -1.50
N PRO A 175 -2.40 -0.98 -1.51
CA PRO A 175 -1.48 -0.01 -0.92
C PRO A 175 -1.40 1.28 -1.73
N ASN A 176 -1.71 2.43 -1.09
CA ASN A 176 -1.65 3.75 -1.73
C ASN A 176 -0.28 4.07 -2.32
N VAL A 177 0.81 3.65 -1.65
CA VAL A 177 2.18 3.87 -2.15
C VAL A 177 2.43 3.23 -3.51
N VAL A 178 1.77 2.10 -3.81
CA VAL A 178 1.86 1.45 -5.13
C VAL A 178 1.01 2.18 -6.16
N VAL A 179 -0.21 2.59 -5.79
CA VAL A 179 -1.10 3.37 -6.65
C VAL A 179 -0.41 4.68 -7.07
N ASP A 180 0.16 5.40 -6.11
CA ASP A 180 0.89 6.65 -6.34
C ASP A 180 2.15 6.44 -7.18
N ALA A 181 2.93 5.38 -6.91
CA ALA A 181 4.13 5.06 -7.69
C ALA A 181 3.79 4.73 -9.15
N ARG A 182 2.72 3.95 -9.38
CA ARG A 182 2.24 3.64 -10.74
C ARG A 182 1.76 4.89 -11.46
N ALA A 183 0.97 5.73 -10.78
CA ALA A 183 0.51 7.01 -11.34
C ALA A 183 1.66 7.97 -11.64
N SER A 184 2.78 7.85 -10.92
CA SER A 184 4.01 8.61 -11.15
C SER A 184 4.90 8.06 -12.26
N GLY A 185 4.52 6.94 -12.90
CA GLY A 185 5.22 6.33 -14.03
C GLY A 185 6.18 5.18 -13.68
N CYS A 186 6.22 4.73 -12.42
CA CYS A 186 7.05 3.58 -12.05
C CYS A 186 6.51 2.27 -12.64
N GLN A 187 7.42 1.39 -13.02
CA GLN A 187 7.10 -0.03 -13.23
C GLN A 187 7.03 -0.72 -11.87
N ILE A 188 5.89 -1.32 -11.56
CA ILE A 188 5.65 -1.95 -10.26
C ILE A 188 6.16 -3.39 -10.27
N ILE A 189 6.95 -3.72 -9.26
CA ILE A 189 7.39 -5.10 -8.96
C ILE A 189 6.80 -5.46 -7.60
N CYS A 190 5.86 -6.39 -7.58
CA CYS A 190 5.14 -6.79 -6.38
C CYS A 190 5.12 -8.31 -6.19
N SER A 191 4.76 -8.74 -4.98
CA SER A 191 4.49 -10.15 -4.71
C SER A 191 3.16 -10.57 -5.32
N ASP A 192 3.01 -11.86 -5.60
CA ASP A 192 1.73 -12.45 -6.05
C ASP A 192 0.73 -12.63 -4.91
N ALA A 193 1.10 -12.29 -3.68
CA ALA A 193 0.24 -12.39 -2.50
C ALA A 193 -0.50 -11.08 -2.23
N GLY A 194 -1.80 -11.17 -1.96
CA GLY A 194 -2.63 -10.01 -1.61
C GLY A 194 -3.22 -9.28 -2.83
N GLY A 195 -3.69 -8.06 -2.59
CA GLY A 195 -4.37 -7.23 -3.59
C GLY A 195 -3.44 -6.30 -4.37
N THR A 196 -2.14 -6.26 -4.06
CA THR A 196 -1.19 -5.37 -4.77
C THR A 196 -1.11 -5.68 -6.26
N LYS A 197 -1.20 -6.95 -6.63
CA LYS A 197 -1.18 -7.41 -8.03
C LYS A 197 -2.40 -6.97 -8.87
N GLU A 198 -3.42 -6.46 -8.22
CA GLU A 198 -4.62 -5.95 -8.89
C GLU A 198 -4.49 -4.48 -9.32
N ILE A 199 -3.43 -3.79 -8.89
CA ILE A 199 -3.09 -2.41 -9.22
C ILE A 199 -2.20 -2.43 -10.47
#